data_380742071c1d3066612f5bac17801a6c
#
_entry.id   380742071c1d3066612f5bac17801a6c
#
_cell.length_a   1.000
_cell.length_b   1.000
_cell.length_c   1.000
_cell.angle_alpha   90.00
_cell.angle_beta   90.00
_cell.angle_gamma   90.00
#
_symmetry.space_group_name_H-M   'P 1'
#
loop_
_entity.id
_entity.type
_entity.pdbx_description
1 polymer ?
#
loop_
_entity_poly.entity_id
_entity_poly.type
_entity_poly.pdbx_seq_one_letter_code
_entity_poly.pdbx_strand_id
1 'polypeptide(L)' 'MVKIRLRRLGAKKAPFYRVVVADSRFPRDGRFIEEIGTYNPVVHPAELKVDADRAQAWIKTGAQPTETVKALLKKAGM' A
#
# COMPACT_ATOMS: atom_id res chain seq x y z
N MET A 1 2.56 -1.85 16.30
CA MET A 1 3.20 -2.53 15.16
C MET A 1 2.98 -1.73 13.88
N VAL A 2 4.02 -1.51 13.12
CA VAL A 2 3.92 -0.78 11.86
C VAL A 2 3.57 -1.74 10.74
N LYS A 3 2.60 -1.35 9.92
CA LYS A 3 2.14 -2.16 8.79
C LYS A 3 2.13 -1.38 7.49
N ILE A 4 2.33 -2.07 6.38
CA ILE A 4 2.15 -1.52 5.05
C ILE A 4 0.81 -2.04 4.54
N ARG A 5 -0.10 -1.12 4.25
CA ARG A 5 -1.48 -1.50 3.89
C ARG A 5 -2.05 -0.58 2.81
N LEU A 6 -3.16 -1.00 2.23
CA LEU A 6 -3.87 -0.20 1.23
C LEU A 6 -4.92 0.68 1.92
N ARG A 7 -4.97 1.93 1.50
CA ARG A 7 -6.02 2.86 1.88
C ARG A 7 -6.92 3.09 0.67
N ARG A 8 -8.20 2.80 0.81
CA ARG A 8 -9.15 2.98 -0.29
C ARG A 8 -9.54 4.44 -0.44
N LEU A 9 -9.50 4.90 -1.69
CA LEU A 9 -9.95 6.24 -2.10
C LEU A 9 -10.82 6.09 -3.34
N GLY A 10 -11.41 7.19 -3.81
CA GLY A 10 -12.18 7.20 -5.04
C GLY A 10 -13.64 6.89 -4.85
N ALA A 11 -14.36 6.78 -5.96
CA ALA A 11 -15.80 6.59 -6.01
C ALA A 11 -16.19 5.13 -5.79
N LYS A 12 -17.49 4.91 -5.58
CA LYS A 12 -18.06 3.59 -5.27
C LYS A 12 -17.77 2.55 -6.37
N LYS A 13 -17.77 2.97 -7.64
CA LYS A 13 -17.53 2.07 -8.79
C LYS A 13 -16.14 2.23 -9.41
N ALA A 14 -15.31 3.09 -8.83
CA ALA A 14 -13.96 3.36 -9.34
C ALA A 14 -12.99 3.40 -8.16
N PRO A 15 -12.71 2.25 -7.53
CA PRO A 15 -11.80 2.21 -6.39
C PRO A 15 -10.39 2.57 -6.80
N PHE A 16 -9.74 3.35 -5.98
CA PHE A 16 -8.35 3.73 -6.11
C PHE A 16 -7.70 3.54 -4.75
N TYR A 17 -6.51 2.97 -4.73
CA TYR A 17 -5.83 2.66 -3.47
C TYR A 17 -4.49 3.36 -3.38
N ARG A 18 -4.13 3.75 -2.16
CA ARG A 18 -2.78 4.20 -1.85
C ARG A 18 -2.11 3.16 -0.97
N VAL A 19 -0.86 2.87 -1.26
CA VAL A 19 -0.05 1.99 -0.42
C VAL A 19 0.59 2.86 0.65
N VAL A 20 0.21 2.63 1.90
CA VAL A 20 0.63 3.49 3.01
C VAL A 20 1.26 2.66 4.12
N VAL A 21 2.19 3.30 4.83
CA VAL A 21 2.79 2.77 6.05
C VAL A 21 2.08 3.39 7.23
N ALA A 22 1.53 2.59 8.11
CA ALA A 22 0.78 3.08 9.25
C ALA A 22 0.93 2.17 10.46
N ASP A 23 0.77 2.75 11.65
CA ASP A 23 0.70 1.97 12.88
C ASP A 23 -0.62 1.20 12.91
N SER A 24 -0.56 -0.09 13.27
CA SER A 24 -1.75 -0.95 13.32
C SER A 24 -2.83 -0.44 14.29
N ARG A 25 -2.46 0.45 15.21
CA ARG A 25 -3.41 1.06 16.15
C ARG A 25 -4.22 2.19 15.52
N PHE A 26 -3.79 2.70 14.35
CA PHE A 26 -4.54 3.74 13.65
C PHE A 26 -5.72 3.12 12.89
N PRO A 27 -6.87 3.82 12.79
CA PRO A 27 -7.97 3.35 11.95
C PRO A 27 -7.51 3.20 10.50
N ARG A 28 -8.12 2.27 9.78
CA ARG A 28 -7.76 2.00 8.38
C ARG A 28 -7.83 3.24 7.50
N ASP A 29 -8.84 4.08 7.71
CA ASP A 29 -9.05 5.30 6.92
C ASP A 29 -8.54 6.55 7.65
N GLY A 30 -7.76 6.36 8.70
CA GLY A 30 -7.20 7.44 9.49
C GLY A 30 -5.77 7.78 9.11
N ARG A 31 -5.00 8.12 10.12
CA ARG A 31 -3.61 8.55 9.94
C ARG A 31 -2.73 7.45 9.35
N PHE A 32 -1.75 7.89 8.58
CA PHE A 32 -0.65 7.03 8.15
C PHE A 32 0.67 7.77 8.33
N ILE A 33 1.76 7.01 8.37
CA ILE A 33 3.10 7.57 8.56
C ILE A 33 3.64 8.10 7.24
N GLU A 34 3.52 7.32 6.17
CA GLU A 34 4.07 7.67 4.86
C GLU A 34 3.26 6.98 3.76
N GLU A 35 3.09 7.66 2.64
CA GLU A 35 2.54 7.08 1.42
C GLU A 35 3.71 6.64 0.54
N ILE A 36 3.75 5.37 0.16
CA ILE A 36 4.84 4.81 -0.63
C ILE A 36 4.42 4.34 -2.02
N GLY A 37 3.16 4.46 -2.36
CA GLY A 37 2.72 4.06 -3.70
C GLY A 37 1.24 4.22 -3.90
N THR A 38 0.81 3.87 -5.12
CA THR A 38 -0.59 3.90 -5.52
C THR A 38 -0.94 2.64 -6.30
N TYR A 39 -2.20 2.24 -6.25
CA TYR A 39 -2.70 1.09 -6.98
C TYR A 39 -4.07 1.42 -7.57
N ASN A 40 -4.19 1.30 -8.88
CA ASN A 40 -5.44 1.54 -9.58
C ASN A 40 -5.86 0.27 -10.34
N PRO A 41 -6.81 -0.51 -9.80
CA PRO A 41 -7.24 -1.75 -10.45
C PRO A 41 -8.25 -1.54 -11.57
N VAL A 42 -8.79 -0.32 -11.73
CA VAL A 42 -9.85 -0.05 -12.71
C VAL A 42 -9.31 0.01 -14.13
N VAL A 43 -8.08 0.47 -14.32
CA VAL A 43 -7.48 0.55 -15.65
C VAL A 43 -6.93 -0.81 -16.08
N HIS A 44 -6.80 -1.02 -17.39
CA HIS A 44 -6.20 -2.22 -17.97
C HIS A 44 -4.93 -1.88 -18.72
N PRO A 45 -3.81 -2.50 -18.38
CA PRO A 45 -3.63 -3.34 -17.19
C PRO A 45 -3.70 -2.51 -15.91
N ALA A 46 -3.97 -3.15 -14.78
CA ALA A 46 -4.01 -2.47 -13.50
C ALA A 46 -2.70 -1.71 -13.24
N GLU A 47 -2.83 -0.47 -12.81
CA GLU A 47 -1.67 0.39 -12.60
C GLU A 47 -1.20 0.31 -11.15
N LEU A 48 0.06 -0.08 -10.97
CA LEU A 48 0.68 -0.18 -9.65
C LEU A 48 1.99 0.57 -9.67
N LYS A 49 2.10 1.60 -8.83
CA LYS A 49 3.32 2.38 -8.65
C LYS A 49 3.71 2.32 -7.19
N VAL A 50 4.88 1.77 -6.90
CA VAL A 50 5.39 1.65 -5.54
C VAL A 50 6.84 2.10 -5.53
N ASP A 51 7.20 2.92 -4.53
CA ASP A 51 8.58 3.25 -4.27
C ASP A 51 9.25 2.04 -3.61
N ALA A 52 9.95 1.25 -4.42
CA ALA A 52 10.56 0.01 -3.97
C ALA A 52 11.58 0.24 -2.85
N ASP A 53 12.38 1.30 -2.96
CA ASP A 53 13.39 1.61 -1.97
C ASP A 53 12.77 1.91 -0.61
N ARG A 54 11.69 2.69 -0.60
CA ARG A 54 10.99 3.03 0.64
C ARG A 54 10.29 1.80 1.24
N ALA A 55 9.64 1.00 0.41
CA ALA A 55 8.99 -0.22 0.85
C ALA A 55 9.99 -1.18 1.50
N GLN A 56 11.13 -1.39 0.86
CA GLN A 56 12.17 -2.26 1.40
C GLN A 56 12.77 -1.71 2.68
N ALA A 57 13.00 -0.40 2.76
CA ALA A 57 13.50 0.22 3.98
C ALA A 57 12.55 0.00 5.16
N TRP A 58 11.25 0.17 4.94
CA TRP A 58 10.26 -0.07 5.99
C TRP A 58 10.20 -1.55 6.40
N ILE A 59 10.26 -2.45 5.43
CA ILE A 59 10.27 -3.89 5.72
C ILE A 59 11.50 -4.27 6.55
N LYS A 60 12.66 -3.71 6.22
CA LYS A 60 13.90 -3.93 6.98
C LYS A 60 13.79 -3.47 8.43
N THR A 61 13.02 -2.41 8.67
CA THR A 61 12.84 -1.89 10.04
C THR A 61 11.72 -2.60 10.80
N GLY A 62 11.11 -3.61 10.21
CA GLY A 62 10.11 -4.43 10.87
C GLY A 62 8.66 -4.17 10.46
N ALA A 63 8.42 -3.29 9.50
CA ALA A 63 7.06 -3.07 8.99
C ALA A 63 6.57 -4.33 8.28
N GLN A 64 5.31 -4.70 8.55
CA GLN A 64 4.74 -5.92 7.98
C GLN A 64 3.69 -5.59 6.94
N PRO A 65 3.89 -6.00 5.67
CA PRO A 65 2.86 -5.80 4.64
C PRO A 65 1.68 -6.74 4.88
N THR A 66 0.46 -6.24 4.58
CA THR A 66 -0.72 -7.09 4.59
C THR A 66 -0.63 -8.10 3.44
N GLU A 67 -1.47 -9.13 3.47
CA GLU A 67 -1.46 -10.15 2.43
C GLU A 67 -1.70 -9.54 1.04
N THR A 68 -2.64 -8.60 0.93
CA THR A 68 -2.91 -7.91 -0.32
C THR A 68 -1.69 -7.13 -0.80
N VAL A 69 -1.02 -6.40 0.10
CA VAL A 69 0.19 -5.64 -0.25
C VAL A 69 1.32 -6.58 -0.63
N LYS A 70 1.49 -7.69 0.07
CA LYS A 70 2.50 -8.69 -0.31
C LYS A 70 2.33 -9.15 -1.75
N ALA A 71 1.09 -9.46 -2.15
CA ALA A 71 0.79 -9.89 -3.51
C ALA A 71 1.11 -8.79 -4.52
N LEU A 72 0.78 -7.54 -4.20
CA LEU A 72 1.06 -6.40 -5.08
C LEU A 72 2.56 -6.15 -5.22
N LEU A 73 3.31 -6.21 -4.12
CA LEU A 73 4.76 -6.05 -4.15
C LEU A 73 5.42 -7.12 -5.00
N LYS A 74 4.94 -8.34 -4.90
CA LYS A 74 5.43 -9.45 -5.71
C LYS A 74 5.18 -9.20 -7.19
N LYS A 75 4.01 -8.67 -7.57
CA LYS A 75 3.71 -8.27 -8.94
C LYS A 75 4.63 -7.17 -9.44
N ALA A 76 5.05 -6.28 -8.55
CA ALA A 76 5.97 -5.18 -8.89
C ALA A 76 7.42 -5.64 -9.00
N GLY A 77 7.70 -6.92 -8.82
CA GLY A 77 9.04 -7.47 -8.93
C GLY A 77 9.90 -7.30 -7.69
N MET A 78 9.28 -7.15 -6.55
CA MET A 78 9.99 -6.98 -5.28
C MET A 78 10.05 -8.26 -4.47
#